data_92b8118410d6a770fb2a8bf74ae9c9fb
#
_entry.id   92b8118410d6a770fb2a8bf74ae9c9fb
#
_cell.length_a   1.000
_cell.length_b   1.000
_cell.length_c   1.000
_cell.angle_alpha   90.00
_cell.angle_beta   90.00
_cell.angle_gamma   90.00
#
_symmetry.space_group_name_H-M   'P 1'
#
loop_
_entity.id
_entity.type
_entity.pdbx_description
1 polymer ?
#
loop_
_entity_poly.entity_id
_entity_poly.type
_entity_poly.pdbx_seq_one_letter_code
_entity_poly.pdbx_strand_id
1 'polypeptide(L)'
;AALSLGLSGAAFAEDWVVPFPVKGKPTIVDFGAEWCASCPEMAQLMNAMQKEYGEKVAFITIDIDKYRGIENKYLIEEMPSQIFYDHTGEPVWFHRGAVDADALRERADILLEAQQRAKEGKGPDEP
;
A
#
# COMPACT_ATOMS: atom_id res chain seq x y z
N ALA A 1 0.15 33.28 -35.93
CA ALA A 1 0.54 32.71 -35.72
C ALA A 1 0.59 31.78 -34.69
N ALA A 2 0.43 31.26 -34.35
CA ALA A 2 0.46 30.45 -33.54
C ALA A 2 0.74 29.54 -32.92
N LEU A 3 0.89 29.13 -32.76
CA LEU A 3 1.15 28.26 -32.21
C LEU A 3 1.04 27.40 -31.39
N SER A 4 0.95 26.97 -31.11
CA SER A 4 0.78 26.05 -30.34
C SER A 4 1.16 25.23 -29.83
N LEU A 5 1.42 24.87 -29.81
CA LEU A 5 1.77 24.04 -29.33
C LEU A 5 1.79 23.14 -28.65
N GLY A 6 1.83 22.69 -28.54
CA GLY A 6 1.93 21.64 -27.96
C GLY A 6 1.89 21.16 -27.12
N LEU A 7 1.97 21.06 -26.75
CA LEU A 7 2.07 20.41 -25.79
C LEU A 7 1.83 19.41 -25.42
N SER A 8 1.65 19.04 -25.37
CA SER A 8 1.40 18.08 -25.06
C SER A 8 1.74 17.13 -24.55
N GLY A 9 1.97 16.59 -24.60
CA GLY A 9 2.32 15.46 -24.22
C GLY A 9 2.36 15.02 -23.05
N ALA A 10 2.35 15.36 -22.52
CA ALA A 10 2.53 15.01 -21.41
C ALA A 10 1.76 14.22 -20.76
N ALA A 11 0.96 14.21 -20.79
CA ALA A 11 0.14 13.52 -20.18
C ALA A 11 0.46 12.24 -19.87
N PHE A 12 0.74 11.88 -19.08
CA PHE A 12 0.98 10.71 -18.93
C PHE A 12 0.41 10.15 -17.90
N ALA A 13 0.33 9.28 -17.87
CA ALA A 13 -0.17 8.57 -17.15
C ALA A 13 -0.10 8.59 -15.78
N GLU A 14 0.44 9.27 -15.26
CA GLU A 14 0.48 9.25 -13.96
C GLU A 14 -0.66 9.68 -13.30
N ASP A 15 -1.77 9.74 -13.82
CA ASP A 15 -2.87 10.29 -13.15
C ASP A 15 -3.68 9.26 -12.48
N TRP A 16 -3.13 8.25 -11.86
CA TRP A 16 -3.94 7.30 -11.15
C TRP A 16 -4.53 7.91 -9.91
N VAL A 17 -5.76 7.58 -9.65
CA VAL A 17 -6.36 7.87 -8.37
C VAL A 17 -6.27 6.57 -7.60
N VAL A 18 -5.35 6.47 -6.68
CA VAL A 18 -5.17 5.24 -5.93
C VAL A 18 -5.83 5.34 -4.56
N PRO A 19 -6.36 4.23 -4.04
CA PRO A 19 -7.09 4.26 -2.77
C PRO A 19 -6.20 4.15 -1.54
N PHE A 20 -4.93 4.46 -1.67
CA PHE A 20 -4.00 4.35 -0.56
C PHE A 20 -3.02 5.53 -0.56
N PRO A 21 -2.45 5.88 0.58
CA PRO A 21 -2.79 5.38 1.90
C PRO A 21 -4.08 5.99 2.40
N VAL A 22 -4.71 5.32 3.37
CA VAL A 22 -5.92 5.84 3.99
C VAL A 22 -5.47 6.59 5.23
N LYS A 23 -5.63 7.90 5.25
CA LYS A 23 -5.16 8.68 6.39
C LYS A 23 -5.98 8.38 7.62
N GLY A 24 -5.32 8.40 8.74
CA GLY A 24 -5.99 8.15 10.01
C GLY A 24 -5.91 6.71 10.46
N LYS A 25 -5.39 5.82 9.64
CA LYS A 25 -5.22 4.43 10.02
C LYS A 25 -4.05 3.83 9.27
N PRO A 26 -3.41 2.82 9.83
CA PRO A 26 -2.36 2.12 9.09
C PRO A 26 -2.93 1.49 7.82
N THR A 27 -2.13 1.46 6.76
CA THR A 27 -2.56 0.92 5.48
C THR A 27 -1.50 -0.04 4.96
N ILE A 28 -1.91 -1.22 4.56
CA ILE A 28 -1.02 -2.21 3.96
C ILE A 28 -1.50 -2.45 2.55
N VAL A 29 -0.63 -2.23 1.58
CA VAL A 29 -0.97 -2.36 0.17
C VAL A 29 -0.19 -3.51 -0.43
N ASP A 30 -0.88 -4.40 -1.12
CA ASP A 30 -0.26 -5.52 -1.80
C ASP A 30 -0.39 -5.30 -3.30
N PHE A 31 0.74 -5.31 -4.02
CA PHE A 31 0.74 -5.13 -5.46
C PHE A 31 0.88 -6.50 -6.11
N GLY A 32 -0.02 -6.80 -7.01
CA GLY A 32 -0.02 -8.09 -7.68
C GLY A 32 -0.55 -7.99 -9.10
N ALA A 33 -0.68 -9.14 -9.74
CA ALA A 33 -1.20 -9.23 -11.10
C ALA A 33 -1.81 -10.61 -11.27
N GLU A 34 -2.75 -10.72 -12.19
CA GLU A 34 -3.41 -12.02 -12.41
C GLU A 34 -2.45 -13.08 -12.93
N TRP A 35 -1.42 -12.67 -13.66
CA TRP A 35 -0.46 -13.61 -14.23
C TRP A 35 0.61 -14.04 -13.22
N CYS A 36 0.60 -13.51 -12.03
CA CYS A 36 1.57 -13.85 -11.01
C CYS A 36 1.05 -15.05 -10.23
N ALA A 37 1.81 -16.13 -10.18
CA ALA A 37 1.34 -17.38 -9.61
C ALA A 37 0.96 -17.31 -8.13
N SER A 38 1.68 -16.53 -7.34
CA SER A 38 1.41 -16.45 -5.91
C SER A 38 0.53 -15.28 -5.52
N CYS A 39 0.16 -14.43 -6.46
CA CYS A 39 -0.64 -13.26 -6.14
C CYS A 39 -2.09 -13.57 -5.73
N PRO A 40 -2.77 -14.55 -6.31
CA PRO A 40 -4.14 -14.83 -5.87
C PRO A 40 -4.23 -15.24 -4.41
N GLU A 41 -3.26 -16.03 -3.94
CA GLU A 41 -3.26 -16.44 -2.56
C GLU A 41 -3.00 -15.25 -1.64
N MET A 42 -2.10 -14.37 -2.05
CA MET A 42 -1.83 -13.16 -1.29
C MET A 42 -3.06 -12.25 -1.23
N ALA A 43 -3.79 -12.15 -2.33
CA ALA A 43 -5.01 -11.34 -2.37
C ALA A 43 -6.08 -11.90 -1.43
N GLN A 44 -6.20 -13.23 -1.35
CA GLN A 44 -7.14 -13.84 -0.43
C GLN A 44 -6.74 -13.56 1.01
N LEU A 45 -5.44 -13.59 1.30
CA LEU A 45 -4.96 -13.29 2.63
C LEU A 45 -5.25 -11.84 3.00
N MET A 46 -5.05 -10.92 2.06
CA MET A 46 -5.35 -9.50 2.31
C MET A 46 -6.84 -9.32 2.65
N ASN A 47 -7.72 -10.03 1.93
CA ASN A 47 -9.14 -9.96 2.24
C ASN A 47 -9.44 -10.50 3.63
N ALA A 48 -8.80 -11.59 4.02
CA ALA A 48 -9.00 -12.16 5.35
C ALA A 48 -8.52 -11.20 6.44
N MET A 49 -7.39 -10.55 6.20
CA MET A 49 -6.86 -9.59 7.16
C MET A 49 -7.77 -8.37 7.27
N GLN A 50 -8.35 -7.92 6.15
CA GLN A 50 -9.27 -6.81 6.21
C GLN A 50 -10.48 -7.13 7.09
N LYS A 51 -10.98 -8.35 7.00
CA LYS A 51 -12.10 -8.76 7.84
C LYS A 51 -11.70 -8.85 9.30
N GLU A 52 -10.49 -9.32 9.56
CA GLU A 52 -10.02 -9.46 10.91
C GLU A 52 -9.80 -8.10 11.59
N TYR A 53 -9.24 -7.14 10.90
CA TYR A 53 -8.92 -5.85 11.50
C TYR A 53 -10.03 -4.81 11.35
N GLY A 54 -10.99 -5.06 10.47
CA GLY A 54 -12.14 -4.15 10.34
C GLY A 54 -11.70 -2.74 9.96
N GLU A 55 -12.17 -1.78 10.70
CA GLU A 55 -11.85 -0.40 10.38
C GLU A 55 -10.55 0.09 10.96
N LYS A 56 -9.84 -0.74 11.71
CA LYS A 56 -8.62 -0.30 12.34
C LYS A 56 -7.45 -0.20 11.39
N VAL A 57 -7.38 -1.06 10.39
CA VAL A 57 -6.28 -1.11 9.43
C VAL A 57 -6.87 -1.34 8.05
N ALA A 58 -6.36 -0.64 7.05
CA ALA A 58 -6.80 -0.84 5.67
C ALA A 58 -5.86 -1.81 4.98
N PHE A 59 -6.41 -2.88 4.40
CA PHE A 59 -5.65 -3.85 3.62
C PHE A 59 -6.15 -3.74 2.19
N ILE A 60 -5.29 -3.30 1.28
CA ILE A 60 -5.68 -2.97 -0.09
C ILE A 60 -4.85 -3.75 -1.08
N THR A 61 -5.50 -4.38 -2.05
CA THR A 61 -4.81 -5.10 -3.12
C THR A 61 -4.90 -4.29 -4.40
N ILE A 62 -3.77 -4.09 -5.05
CA ILE A 62 -3.68 -3.32 -6.29
C ILE A 62 -3.23 -4.25 -7.40
N ASP A 63 -4.00 -4.28 -8.50
CA ASP A 63 -3.63 -5.03 -9.67
C ASP A 63 -2.86 -4.08 -10.57
N ILE A 64 -1.58 -4.34 -10.79
CA ILE A 64 -0.75 -3.41 -11.56
C ILE A 64 -1.18 -3.30 -13.02
N ASP A 65 -1.94 -4.27 -13.52
CA ASP A 65 -2.41 -4.18 -14.89
C ASP A 65 -3.55 -3.16 -15.04
N LYS A 66 -4.20 -2.83 -13.94
CA LYS A 66 -5.25 -1.82 -13.96
C LYS A 66 -4.71 -0.42 -13.72
N TYR A 67 -3.48 -0.30 -13.27
CA TYR A 67 -2.86 0.98 -13.02
C TYR A 67 -1.54 0.99 -13.77
N ARG A 68 -1.61 1.10 -15.09
CA ARG A 68 -0.44 0.90 -15.92
C ARG A 68 0.69 1.82 -15.55
N GLY A 69 1.86 1.25 -15.31
CA GLY A 69 3.04 2.01 -14.93
C GLY A 69 3.20 2.24 -13.44
N ILE A 70 2.23 1.81 -12.63
CA ILE A 70 2.29 2.05 -11.21
C ILE A 70 3.49 1.33 -10.59
N GLU A 71 3.89 0.21 -11.16
CA GLU A 71 5.04 -0.53 -10.65
C GLU A 71 6.32 0.32 -10.75
N ASN A 72 6.41 1.20 -11.72
CA ASN A 72 7.58 2.05 -11.85
C ASN A 72 7.58 3.15 -10.79
N LYS A 73 6.41 3.68 -10.50
CA LYS A 73 6.33 4.74 -9.52
C LYS A 73 6.68 4.25 -8.13
N TYR A 74 6.25 3.06 -7.78
CA TYR A 74 6.48 2.53 -6.44
C TYR A 74 7.64 1.55 -6.40
N LEU A 75 8.42 1.45 -7.49
CA LEU A 75 9.62 0.63 -7.57
C LEU A 75 9.33 -0.84 -7.27
N ILE A 76 8.24 -1.32 -7.84
CA ILE A 76 7.85 -2.71 -7.67
C ILE A 76 8.58 -3.52 -8.73
N GLU A 77 9.51 -4.35 -8.29
CA GLU A 77 10.31 -5.16 -9.22
C GLU A 77 9.91 -6.60 -9.22
N GLU A 78 9.19 -7.05 -8.24
CA GLU A 78 8.68 -8.40 -8.24
C GLU A 78 7.33 -8.43 -7.56
N MET A 79 6.55 -9.44 -7.79
CA MET A 79 5.23 -9.56 -7.22
C MET A 79 5.01 -10.90 -6.59
N PRO A 80 4.28 -10.94 -5.50
CA PRO A 80 3.64 -9.79 -4.87
C PRO A 80 4.66 -8.95 -4.09
N SER A 81 4.34 -7.69 -3.89
CA SER A 81 5.16 -6.81 -3.04
C SER A 81 4.21 -5.96 -2.22
N GLN A 82 4.63 -5.59 -1.02
CA GLN A 82 3.76 -4.84 -0.13
C GLN A 82 4.44 -3.57 0.36
N ILE A 83 3.65 -2.54 0.54
CA ILE A 83 4.10 -1.30 1.19
C ILE A 83 3.23 -1.10 2.41
N PHE A 84 3.87 -0.80 3.53
CA PHE A 84 3.18 -0.60 4.81
C PHE A 84 3.26 0.88 5.16
N TYR A 85 2.10 1.50 5.32
CA TYR A 85 2.00 2.92 5.66
C TYR A 85 1.51 3.06 7.09
N ASP A 86 2.07 4.00 7.82
CA ASP A 86 1.56 4.26 9.17
C ASP A 86 0.29 5.12 9.09
N HIS A 87 -0.27 5.44 10.23
CA HIS A 87 -1.53 6.20 10.30
C HIS A 87 -1.41 7.62 9.76
N THR A 88 -0.20 8.15 9.62
CA THR A 88 -0.01 9.48 9.06
C THR A 88 0.08 9.46 7.54
N GLY A 89 0.16 8.28 6.95
CA GLY A 89 0.32 8.14 5.51
C GLY A 89 1.76 7.99 5.06
N GLU A 90 2.69 7.84 6.01
CA GLU A 90 4.09 7.66 5.65
C GLU A 90 4.40 6.21 5.38
N PRO A 91 5.10 5.88 4.30
CA PRO A 91 5.51 4.51 4.06
C PRO A 91 6.66 4.16 5.00
N VAL A 92 6.51 3.09 5.76
CA VAL A 92 7.51 2.73 6.76
C VAL A 92 8.18 1.39 6.49
N TRP A 93 7.55 0.49 5.75
CA TRP A 93 8.17 -0.77 5.38
C TRP A 93 7.82 -1.15 3.97
N PHE A 94 8.72 -1.89 3.35
CA PHE A 94 8.52 -2.41 2.01
C PHE A 94 8.96 -3.88 2.05
N HIS A 95 8.15 -4.76 1.50
CA HIS A 95 8.48 -6.18 1.48
C HIS A 95 8.24 -6.74 0.08
N ARG A 96 9.19 -7.53 -0.41
CA ARG A 96 9.08 -8.18 -1.71
C ARG A 96 8.78 -9.65 -1.48
N GLY A 97 7.85 -10.19 -2.24
CA GLY A 97 7.45 -11.57 -2.13
C GLY A 97 6.23 -11.74 -1.26
N ALA A 98 5.79 -12.98 -1.10
CA ALA A 98 4.61 -13.27 -0.30
C ALA A 98 4.90 -13.10 1.18
N VAL A 99 3.87 -12.78 1.93
CA VAL A 99 3.96 -12.59 3.37
C VAL A 99 2.87 -13.43 3.99
N ASP A 100 3.13 -14.09 5.10
CA ASP A 100 2.10 -14.90 5.73
C ASP A 100 1.26 -14.08 6.71
N ALA A 101 0.21 -14.70 7.21
CA ALA A 101 -0.75 -14.02 8.07
C ALA A 101 -0.11 -13.51 9.35
N ASP A 102 0.77 -14.30 9.96
CA ASP A 102 1.38 -13.89 11.21
C ASP A 102 2.27 -12.67 11.03
N ALA A 103 3.00 -12.60 9.92
CA ALA A 103 3.84 -11.45 9.64
C ALA A 103 3.00 -10.20 9.38
N LEU A 104 1.88 -10.35 8.67
CA LEU A 104 0.98 -9.21 8.45
C LEU A 104 0.39 -8.73 9.76
N ARG A 105 -0.02 -9.65 10.64
CA ARG A 105 -0.56 -9.27 11.94
C ARG A 105 0.48 -8.54 12.78
N GLU A 106 1.70 -9.06 12.79
CA GLU A 106 2.75 -8.43 13.55
C GLU A 106 2.97 -6.99 13.10
N ARG A 107 3.05 -6.78 11.80
CA ARG A 107 3.27 -5.44 11.28
C ARG A 107 2.07 -4.52 11.53
N ALA A 108 0.87 -5.05 11.35
CA ALA A 108 -0.33 -4.26 11.59
C ALA A 108 -0.41 -3.85 13.07
N ASP A 109 -0.09 -4.76 13.97
CA ASP A 109 -0.17 -4.48 15.39
C ASP A 109 0.89 -3.45 15.82
N ILE A 110 2.08 -3.51 15.26
CA ILE A 110 3.11 -2.51 15.54
C ILE A 110 2.64 -1.12 15.08
N LEU A 111 2.02 -1.05 13.90
CA LEU A 111 1.53 0.22 13.40
C LEU A 111 0.38 0.77 14.24
N LEU A 112 -0.48 -0.11 14.71
CA LEU A 112 -1.58 0.31 15.60
C LEU A 112 -1.04 0.80 16.94
N GLU A 113 0.01 0.15 17.45
CA GLU A 113 0.59 0.58 18.68
C GLU A 113 1.25 1.95 18.53
N ALA A 114 1.92 2.19 17.41
CA ALA A 114 2.51 3.49 17.14
C ALA A 114 1.43 4.58 17.07
N GLN A 115 0.29 4.24 16.47
CA GLN A 115 -0.83 5.18 16.38
C GLN A 115 -1.36 5.51 17.77
N GLN A 116 -1.48 4.49 18.63
CA GLN A 116 -1.96 4.70 19.99
C GLN A 116 -1.00 5.58 20.79
N ARG A 117 0.30 5.37 20.64
CA ARG A 117 1.28 6.20 21.31
C ARG A 117 1.19 7.64 20.84
N ALA A 118 0.97 7.85 19.56
CA ALA A 118 0.84 9.20 19.03
C ALA A 118 -0.37 9.90 19.63
N LYS A 119 -1.47 9.17 19.84
CA LYS A 119 -2.65 9.75 20.45
C LYS A 119 -2.40 10.12 21.91
N GLU A 120 -1.47 9.44 22.57
CA GLU A 120 -1.13 9.73 23.94
C GLU A 120 -0.04 10.78 24.04
N GLY A 121 0.40 11.33 22.91
CA GLY A 121 1.44 12.34 22.93
C GLY A 121 2.84 11.80 23.16
N LYS A 122 3.05 10.48 22.95
CA LYS A 122 4.33 9.86 23.16
C LYS A 122 5.08 9.68 21.86
N GLY A 123 6.39 9.80 21.90
CA GLY A 123 7.21 9.51 20.75
C GLY A 123 7.32 8.02 20.51
N PRO A 124 7.87 7.60 19.37
CA PRO A 124 7.92 6.21 19.00
C PRO A 124 8.73 5.34 19.95
N ASP A 125 9.69 5.92 20.63
CA ASP A 125 10.52 5.15 21.54
C ASP A 125 10.17 5.35 23.00
N GLU A 126 9.09 6.02 23.30
CA GLU A 126 8.75 6.25 24.69
C GLU A 126 7.92 5.12 25.23
N PRO A 127 8.17 4.70 26.46
CA PRO A 127 7.40 3.62 27.06
C PRO A 127 5.96 3.98 27.39
#